data_9e5b940d9c8ed959af08123cb760bab4
#
_entry.id   9e5b940d9c8ed959af08123cb760bab4
#
_cell.length_a   1.000
_cell.length_b   1.000
_cell.length_c   1.000
_cell.angle_alpha   90.00
_cell.angle_beta   90.00
_cell.angle_gamma   90.00
#
_symmetry.space_group_name_H-M   'P 1'
#
loop_
_entity.id
_entity.type
_entity.pdbx_description
1 polymer ?
#
loop_
_entity_poly.entity_id
_entity_poly.type
_entity_poly.pdbx_seq_one_letter_code
_entity_poly.pdbx_strand_id
1 'polypeptide(L)'
;MEKLNSLVFVGTEGKYHDHEGNGKFITAILNDADGIAADFSQDYDVLADGLNDYHVVLFYTDVGELTEAQEASLLNYIRAGGGFYGLHTAAASFRESEPYHEMLNGFFNGHSPYMTFTVNIGDTEHPITQGLEDFEVVDELYYLKHNPETSHHLMAAYDHTKDETHVMAFHHNYGAGRVFYFALGHDLAVLENLSFQEIIRRGVMWVGKRL
;
A
#
# COMPACT_ATOMS: atom_id res chain seq x y z
N MET A 1 -2.01 20.42 -15.93
CA MET A 1 -2.35 18.99 -16.16
C MET A 1 -3.51 18.63 -15.27
N GLU A 2 -4.35 17.71 -15.69
CA GLU A 2 -5.42 17.18 -14.86
C GLU A 2 -4.83 16.42 -13.66
N LYS A 3 -5.38 16.64 -12.48
CA LYS A 3 -4.92 15.94 -11.28
C LYS A 3 -5.24 14.44 -11.35
N LEU A 4 -4.40 13.63 -10.75
CA LEU A 4 -4.66 12.22 -10.52
C LEU A 4 -5.62 12.10 -9.33
N ASN A 5 -6.82 11.57 -9.56
CA ASN A 5 -7.78 11.31 -8.49
C ASN A 5 -7.43 10.00 -7.79
N SER A 6 -7.24 10.05 -6.48
CA SER A 6 -6.92 8.90 -5.65
C SER A 6 -7.96 8.74 -4.55
N LEU A 7 -8.40 7.52 -4.31
CA LEU A 7 -9.20 7.16 -3.14
C LEU A 7 -8.26 6.58 -2.07
N VAL A 8 -8.23 7.17 -0.89
CA VAL A 8 -7.66 6.56 0.32
C VAL A 8 -8.78 5.81 1.02
N PHE A 9 -8.86 4.51 0.77
CA PHE A 9 -9.85 3.65 1.39
C PHE A 9 -9.30 3.05 2.69
N VAL A 10 -10.05 3.25 3.76
CA VAL A 10 -9.62 2.92 5.12
C VAL A 10 -10.66 2.03 5.79
N GLY A 11 -10.22 0.93 6.36
CA GLY A 11 -11.09 0.03 7.11
C GLY A 11 -11.66 0.69 8.36
N THR A 12 -12.87 0.31 8.73
CA THR A 12 -13.54 0.77 9.97
C THR A 12 -13.23 -0.15 11.15
N GLU A 13 -12.75 -1.35 10.87
CA GLU A 13 -12.46 -2.38 11.85
C GLU A 13 -10.93 -2.48 12.00
N GLY A 14 -10.46 -2.41 13.19
CA GLY A 14 -9.05 -2.54 13.47
C GLY A 14 -8.77 -2.19 14.93
N LYS A 15 -8.14 -3.12 15.62
CA LYS A 15 -7.90 -3.00 17.06
C LYS A 15 -6.56 -2.36 17.38
N TYR A 16 -5.62 -2.44 16.43
CA TYR A 16 -4.21 -2.17 16.67
C TYR A 16 -3.70 -0.88 16.00
N HIS A 17 -4.50 -0.28 15.12
CA HIS A 17 -4.13 0.88 14.33
C HIS A 17 -5.18 1.98 14.44
N ASP A 18 -4.76 3.24 14.48
CA ASP A 18 -5.64 4.39 14.26
C ASP A 18 -5.89 4.59 12.76
N HIS A 19 -6.72 3.71 12.18
CA HIS A 19 -6.99 3.73 10.74
C HIS A 19 -7.56 5.07 10.29
N GLU A 20 -8.49 5.66 11.04
CA GLU A 20 -9.11 6.93 10.66
C GLU A 20 -8.12 8.09 10.73
N GLY A 21 -7.38 8.23 11.83
CA GLY A 21 -6.38 9.29 12.00
C GLY A 21 -5.24 9.17 10.99
N ASN A 22 -4.67 7.98 10.86
CA ASN A 22 -3.59 7.69 9.92
C ASN A 22 -4.06 7.86 8.46
N GLY A 23 -5.26 7.39 8.11
CA GLY A 23 -5.82 7.53 6.78
C GLY A 23 -6.05 8.99 6.38
N LYS A 24 -6.54 9.83 7.31
CA LYS A 24 -6.66 11.28 7.10
C LYS A 24 -5.29 11.94 6.92
N PHE A 25 -4.28 11.50 7.68
CA PHE A 25 -2.90 12.01 7.53
C PHE A 25 -2.32 11.63 6.16
N ILE A 26 -2.49 10.37 5.71
CA ILE A 26 -2.08 9.92 4.37
C ILE A 26 -2.80 10.73 3.28
N THR A 27 -4.10 10.97 3.44
CA THR A 27 -4.88 11.80 2.51
C THR A 27 -4.32 13.23 2.45
N ALA A 28 -3.93 13.80 3.59
CA ALA A 28 -3.31 15.12 3.63
C ALA A 28 -1.94 15.15 2.92
N ILE A 29 -1.08 14.13 3.14
CA ILE A 29 0.21 13.98 2.42
C ILE A 29 0.00 13.98 0.89
N LEU A 30 -1.02 13.26 0.42
CA LEU A 30 -1.32 13.19 -1.02
C LEU A 30 -1.86 14.51 -1.56
N ASN A 31 -2.73 15.19 -0.83
CA ASN A 31 -3.30 16.48 -1.24
C ASN A 31 -2.28 17.64 -1.19
N ASP A 32 -1.22 17.51 -0.39
CA ASP A 32 -0.11 18.47 -0.37
C ASP A 32 0.85 18.29 -1.56
N ALA A 33 0.72 17.20 -2.30
CA ALA A 33 1.52 16.91 -3.48
C ALA A 33 0.91 17.54 -4.74
N ASP A 34 1.76 18.16 -5.55
CA ASP A 34 1.35 18.65 -6.86
C ASP A 34 0.87 17.49 -7.76
N GLY A 35 -0.27 17.69 -8.39
CA GLY A 35 -0.81 16.76 -9.37
C GLY A 35 -1.65 15.61 -8.81
N ILE A 36 -1.87 15.53 -7.49
CA ILE A 36 -2.77 14.55 -6.85
C ILE A 36 -4.00 15.27 -6.27
N ALA A 37 -5.14 14.61 -6.33
CA ALA A 37 -6.34 14.92 -5.56
C ALA A 37 -6.80 13.64 -4.88
N ALA A 38 -6.80 13.62 -3.55
CA ALA A 38 -7.10 12.45 -2.76
C ALA A 38 -8.37 12.66 -1.93
N ASP A 39 -9.28 11.70 -2.01
CA ASP A 39 -10.47 11.60 -1.17
C ASP A 39 -10.26 10.50 -0.12
N PHE A 40 -10.83 10.71 1.07
CA PHE A 40 -10.85 9.74 2.15
C PHE A 40 -12.23 9.07 2.21
N SER A 41 -12.26 7.74 2.33
CA SER A 41 -13.50 7.00 2.56
C SER A 41 -13.31 5.80 3.49
N GLN A 42 -14.33 5.57 4.32
CA GLN A 42 -14.51 4.34 5.09
C GLN A 42 -15.78 3.58 4.66
N ASP A 43 -16.42 4.06 3.61
CA ASP A 43 -17.65 3.48 3.07
C ASP A 43 -17.31 2.35 2.10
N TYR A 44 -17.65 1.13 2.48
CA TYR A 44 -17.43 -0.06 1.66
C TYR A 44 -18.27 -0.07 0.37
N ASP A 45 -19.36 0.70 0.30
CA ASP A 45 -20.21 0.75 -0.89
C ASP A 45 -19.46 1.39 -2.07
N VAL A 46 -18.46 2.26 -1.81
CA VAL A 46 -17.59 2.82 -2.86
C VAL A 46 -16.84 1.74 -3.65
N LEU A 47 -16.55 0.60 -3.01
CA LEU A 47 -15.85 -0.52 -3.67
C LEU A 47 -16.74 -1.24 -4.68
N ALA A 48 -18.08 -1.14 -4.56
CA ALA A 48 -19.01 -1.81 -5.45
C ALA A 48 -19.20 -1.06 -6.79
N ASP A 49 -19.33 0.27 -6.76
CA ASP A 49 -19.69 1.06 -7.94
C ASP A 49 -18.99 2.42 -8.07
N GLY A 50 -18.30 2.88 -7.02
CA GLY A 50 -17.64 4.20 -6.98
C GLY A 50 -16.20 4.26 -7.53
N LEU A 51 -15.55 3.14 -7.84
CA LEU A 51 -14.12 3.10 -8.17
C LEU A 51 -13.78 3.77 -9.51
N ASN A 52 -14.72 3.84 -10.44
CA ASN A 52 -14.49 4.42 -11.77
C ASN A 52 -14.22 5.93 -11.77
N ASP A 53 -14.49 6.63 -10.67
CA ASP A 53 -14.21 8.05 -10.50
C ASP A 53 -12.74 8.30 -10.12
N TYR A 54 -12.01 7.24 -9.80
CA TYR A 54 -10.61 7.30 -9.36
C TYR A 54 -9.65 6.65 -10.35
N HIS A 55 -8.45 7.21 -10.42
CA HIS A 55 -7.33 6.61 -11.16
C HIS A 55 -6.58 5.59 -10.31
N VAL A 56 -6.58 5.80 -8.98
CA VAL A 56 -5.86 4.99 -7.99
C VAL A 56 -6.72 4.77 -6.75
N VAL A 57 -6.65 3.56 -6.21
CA VAL A 57 -7.13 3.26 -4.87
C VAL A 57 -5.94 2.87 -3.98
N LEU A 58 -5.80 3.57 -2.84
CA LEU A 58 -4.85 3.24 -1.80
C LEU A 58 -5.62 2.59 -0.65
N PHE A 59 -5.28 1.35 -0.32
CA PHE A 59 -5.88 0.60 0.78
C PHE A 59 -5.00 0.67 2.02
N TYR A 60 -5.53 1.23 3.08
CA TYR A 60 -5.01 1.18 4.44
C TYR A 60 -6.09 0.57 5.34
N THR A 61 -6.26 -0.75 5.26
CA THR A 61 -7.35 -1.51 5.88
C THR A 61 -6.77 -2.63 6.73
N ASP A 62 -7.50 -3.07 7.73
CA ASP A 62 -7.17 -4.23 8.55
C ASP A 62 -8.47 -5.02 8.77
N VAL A 63 -8.41 -6.35 8.70
CA VAL A 63 -9.58 -7.25 8.78
C VAL A 63 -10.66 -6.92 7.74
N GLY A 64 -11.93 -7.08 8.09
CA GLY A 64 -13.07 -6.84 7.19
C GLY A 64 -13.35 -7.98 6.22
N GLU A 65 -14.51 -7.89 5.59
CA GLU A 65 -14.95 -8.83 4.56
C GLU A 65 -15.45 -8.04 3.35
N LEU A 66 -15.19 -8.56 2.16
CA LEU A 66 -15.75 -8.04 0.93
C LEU A 66 -16.97 -8.88 0.54
N THR A 67 -18.04 -8.22 0.13
CA THR A 67 -19.09 -8.93 -0.60
C THR A 67 -18.57 -9.36 -1.97
N GLU A 68 -19.19 -10.38 -2.58
CA GLU A 68 -18.83 -10.81 -3.94
C GLU A 68 -18.84 -9.66 -4.96
N ALA A 69 -19.78 -8.72 -4.81
CA ALA A 69 -19.90 -7.55 -5.69
C ALA A 69 -18.72 -6.58 -5.50
N GLN A 70 -18.33 -6.28 -4.26
CA GLN A 70 -17.18 -5.42 -3.93
C GLN A 70 -15.87 -6.02 -4.40
N GLU A 71 -15.66 -7.33 -4.15
CA GLU A 71 -14.47 -8.04 -4.61
C GLU A 71 -14.38 -8.03 -6.13
N ALA A 72 -15.46 -8.43 -6.82
CA ALA A 72 -15.49 -8.46 -8.28
C ALA A 72 -15.26 -7.07 -8.91
N SER A 73 -15.87 -6.03 -8.34
CA SER A 73 -15.71 -4.64 -8.80
C SER A 73 -14.25 -4.18 -8.63
N LEU A 74 -13.66 -4.36 -7.45
CA LEU A 74 -12.27 -4.00 -7.18
C LEU A 74 -11.30 -4.69 -8.14
N LEU A 75 -11.41 -6.02 -8.28
CA LEU A 75 -10.53 -6.79 -9.14
C LEU A 75 -10.68 -6.42 -10.62
N ASN A 76 -11.91 -6.15 -11.07
CA ASN A 76 -12.18 -5.71 -12.44
C ASN A 76 -11.66 -4.29 -12.70
N TYR A 77 -11.81 -3.37 -11.74
CA TYR A 77 -11.25 -2.02 -11.81
C TYR A 77 -9.73 -2.08 -12.04
N ILE A 78 -9.00 -2.89 -11.25
CA ILE A 78 -7.55 -3.01 -11.39
C ILE A 78 -7.19 -3.69 -12.72
N ARG A 79 -7.86 -4.81 -13.08
CA ARG A 79 -7.63 -5.51 -14.36
C ARG A 79 -7.84 -4.60 -15.57
N ALA A 80 -8.78 -3.67 -15.49
CA ALA A 80 -9.07 -2.70 -16.55
C ALA A 80 -8.05 -1.56 -16.63
N GLY A 81 -7.13 -1.43 -15.68
CA GLY A 81 -6.06 -0.45 -15.73
C GLY A 81 -6.00 0.54 -14.57
N GLY A 82 -6.90 0.43 -13.59
CA GLY A 82 -6.84 1.17 -12.34
C GLY A 82 -5.58 0.85 -11.54
N GLY A 83 -5.05 1.84 -10.82
CA GLY A 83 -3.90 1.66 -9.94
C GLY A 83 -4.31 1.15 -8.56
N PHE A 84 -3.57 0.20 -8.01
CA PHE A 84 -3.76 -0.27 -6.64
C PHE A 84 -2.51 -0.05 -5.80
N TYR A 85 -2.68 0.59 -4.63
CA TYR A 85 -1.63 0.75 -3.64
C TYR A 85 -2.06 0.09 -2.33
N GLY A 86 -1.46 -1.04 -1.97
CA GLY A 86 -1.63 -1.68 -0.68
C GLY A 86 -0.63 -1.15 0.33
N LEU A 87 -1.12 -0.61 1.45
CA LEU A 87 -0.28 -0.07 2.51
C LEU A 87 -0.44 -0.91 3.77
N HIS A 88 0.70 -1.34 4.34
CA HIS A 88 0.81 -2.00 5.64
C HIS A 88 -0.25 -3.10 5.84
N THR A 89 -1.29 -2.80 6.60
CA THR A 89 -2.37 -3.71 6.97
C THR A 89 -3.21 -4.22 5.79
N ALA A 90 -3.06 -3.64 4.59
CA ALA A 90 -3.73 -4.18 3.40
C ALA A 90 -3.40 -5.67 3.16
N ALA A 91 -2.20 -6.15 3.55
CA ALA A 91 -1.85 -7.57 3.47
C ALA A 91 -2.52 -8.44 4.55
N ALA A 92 -3.10 -7.85 5.58
CA ALA A 92 -3.81 -8.53 6.66
C ALA A 92 -5.33 -8.50 6.49
N SER A 93 -5.83 -7.73 5.50
CA SER A 93 -7.25 -7.51 5.24
C SER A 93 -7.87 -8.68 4.47
N PHE A 94 -9.19 -8.80 4.56
CA PHE A 94 -10.01 -9.71 3.73
C PHE A 94 -9.45 -11.14 3.67
N ARG A 95 -9.13 -11.72 4.81
CA ARG A 95 -8.38 -12.97 4.95
C ARG A 95 -8.95 -14.17 4.19
N GLU A 96 -10.28 -14.18 4.00
CA GLU A 96 -10.98 -15.25 3.29
C GLU A 96 -11.05 -15.02 1.77
N SER A 97 -10.61 -13.87 1.29
CA SER A 97 -10.57 -13.56 -0.16
C SER A 97 -9.24 -13.97 -0.78
N GLU A 98 -9.15 -15.20 -1.28
CA GLU A 98 -8.01 -15.68 -2.06
C GLU A 98 -7.75 -14.79 -3.30
N PRO A 99 -8.78 -14.37 -4.09
CA PRO A 99 -8.57 -13.50 -5.24
C PRO A 99 -7.96 -12.12 -4.90
N TYR A 100 -8.29 -11.56 -3.72
CA TYR A 100 -7.67 -10.32 -3.25
C TYR A 100 -6.18 -10.52 -2.96
N HIS A 101 -5.81 -11.59 -2.27
CA HIS A 101 -4.41 -11.89 -1.95
C HIS A 101 -3.59 -12.28 -3.18
N GLU A 102 -4.20 -12.94 -4.17
CA GLU A 102 -3.56 -13.17 -5.47
C GLU A 102 -3.31 -11.84 -6.21
N MET A 103 -4.28 -10.93 -6.21
CA MET A 103 -4.13 -9.60 -6.80
C MET A 103 -3.06 -8.79 -6.08
N LEU A 104 -3.03 -8.79 -4.75
CA LEU A 104 -2.02 -8.11 -3.95
C LEU A 104 -0.64 -8.76 -4.07
N ASN A 105 -0.58 -10.05 -4.38
CA ASN A 105 0.61 -10.90 -4.28
C ASN A 105 1.22 -10.88 -2.87
N GLY A 106 0.38 -10.80 -1.85
CA GLY A 106 0.84 -10.68 -0.48
C GLY A 106 -0.21 -11.12 0.54
N PHE A 107 0.26 -11.86 1.54
CA PHE A 107 -0.54 -12.27 2.69
C PHE A 107 0.28 -12.10 3.95
N PHE A 108 -0.28 -11.40 4.94
CA PHE A 108 0.36 -11.17 6.23
C PHE A 108 0.56 -12.48 7.00
N ASN A 109 1.80 -12.74 7.42
CA ASN A 109 2.19 -13.96 8.14
C ASN A 109 2.86 -13.69 9.50
N GLY A 110 2.70 -12.46 10.02
CA GLY A 110 3.30 -12.02 11.27
C GLY A 110 4.20 -10.80 11.09
N HIS A 111 4.80 -10.37 12.18
CA HIS A 111 5.69 -9.21 12.22
C HIS A 111 6.75 -9.36 13.32
N SER A 112 7.79 -8.52 13.29
CA SER A 112 8.72 -8.33 14.39
C SER A 112 8.04 -7.65 15.59
N PRO A 113 8.66 -7.63 16.77
CA PRO A 113 8.32 -6.60 17.75
C PRO A 113 8.36 -5.20 17.11
N TYR A 114 7.56 -4.26 17.63
CA TYR A 114 7.67 -2.85 17.25
C TYR A 114 9.07 -2.34 17.61
N MET A 115 9.87 -1.94 16.64
CA MET A 115 11.30 -1.67 16.84
C MET A 115 11.87 -0.75 15.77
N THR A 116 13.05 -0.21 16.03
CA THR A 116 13.83 0.51 15.03
C THR A 116 14.52 -0.47 14.08
N PHE A 117 14.42 -0.21 12.77
CA PHE A 117 15.18 -0.93 11.74
C PHE A 117 15.46 -0.04 10.52
N THR A 118 16.45 -0.46 9.72
CA THR A 118 16.79 0.23 8.47
C THR A 118 16.05 -0.42 7.31
N VAL A 119 15.41 0.41 6.48
CA VAL A 119 14.87 0.03 5.17
C VAL A 119 15.94 0.29 4.12
N ASN A 120 16.36 -0.77 3.44
CA ASN A 120 17.37 -0.71 2.39
C ASN A 120 16.70 -0.56 1.02
N ILE A 121 17.18 0.36 0.21
CA ILE A 121 16.73 0.56 -1.16
C ILE A 121 17.41 -0.49 -2.05
N GLY A 122 16.62 -1.43 -2.58
CA GLY A 122 17.11 -2.51 -3.44
C GLY A 122 17.24 -2.12 -4.90
N ASP A 123 16.28 -1.38 -5.44
CA ASP A 123 16.31 -0.85 -6.81
C ASP A 123 16.36 0.68 -6.77
N THR A 124 17.51 1.25 -7.09
CA THR A 124 17.75 2.71 -7.08
C THR A 124 17.35 3.40 -8.38
N GLU A 125 17.00 2.65 -9.41
CA GLU A 125 16.64 3.18 -10.75
C GLU A 125 15.13 3.30 -10.95
N HIS A 126 14.34 2.59 -10.14
CA HIS A 126 12.88 2.61 -10.26
C HIS A 126 12.30 3.99 -9.88
N PRO A 127 11.29 4.54 -10.60
CA PRO A 127 10.74 5.88 -10.33
C PRO A 127 10.27 6.11 -8.88
N ILE A 128 9.81 5.07 -8.18
CA ILE A 128 9.39 5.19 -6.77
C ILE A 128 10.59 5.44 -5.86
N THR A 129 11.73 4.80 -6.13
CA THR A 129 12.90 4.76 -5.23
C THR A 129 14.07 5.61 -5.69
N GLN A 130 14.07 6.06 -6.95
CA GLN A 130 15.17 6.84 -7.53
C GLN A 130 15.53 8.04 -6.67
N GLY A 131 16.82 8.13 -6.29
CA GLY A 131 17.37 9.20 -5.47
C GLY A 131 16.99 9.14 -3.98
N LEU A 132 16.30 8.09 -3.53
CA LEU A 132 16.19 7.79 -2.10
C LEU A 132 17.43 7.07 -1.62
N GLU A 133 17.79 7.31 -0.36
CA GLU A 133 18.82 6.59 0.38
C GLU A 133 18.17 5.63 1.38
N ASP A 134 18.92 4.67 1.90
CA ASP A 134 18.51 3.83 3.01
C ASP A 134 18.07 4.71 4.20
N PHE A 135 16.98 4.34 4.87
CA PHE A 135 16.42 5.15 5.93
C PHE A 135 15.97 4.31 7.13
N GLU A 136 16.05 4.92 8.31
CA GLU A 136 15.64 4.29 9.56
C GLU A 136 14.19 4.63 9.89
N VAL A 137 13.46 3.65 10.42
CA VAL A 137 12.08 3.79 10.90
C VAL A 137 11.90 3.08 12.23
N VAL A 138 10.87 3.49 12.97
CA VAL A 138 10.31 2.71 14.06
C VAL A 138 8.96 2.19 13.60
N ASP A 139 8.84 0.87 13.43
CA ASP A 139 7.65 0.22 12.89
C ASP A 139 7.62 -1.28 13.25
N GLU A 140 6.60 -1.99 12.81
CA GLU A 140 6.54 -3.45 12.75
C GLU A 140 7.09 -3.93 11.40
N LEU A 141 8.14 -4.74 11.43
CA LEU A 141 8.68 -5.35 10.22
C LEU A 141 7.78 -6.54 9.84
N TYR A 142 6.96 -6.38 8.79
CA TYR A 142 6.00 -7.39 8.35
C TYR A 142 6.67 -8.56 7.64
N TYR A 143 6.22 -9.77 7.99
CA TYR A 143 6.55 -11.01 7.29
C TYR A 143 5.42 -11.34 6.34
N LEU A 144 5.73 -11.49 5.06
CA LEU A 144 4.75 -11.73 4.02
C LEU A 144 4.92 -13.11 3.40
N LYS A 145 3.81 -13.80 3.17
CA LYS A 145 3.77 -14.85 2.15
C LYS A 145 3.51 -14.16 0.83
N HIS A 146 4.48 -14.20 -0.07
CA HIS A 146 4.37 -13.62 -1.41
C HIS A 146 5.11 -14.48 -2.43
N ASN A 147 4.80 -14.30 -3.71
CA ASN A 147 5.53 -14.97 -4.78
C ASN A 147 6.57 -14.00 -5.37
N PRO A 148 7.88 -14.19 -5.07
CA PRO A 148 8.93 -13.30 -5.57
C PRO A 148 9.16 -13.40 -7.08
N GLU A 149 8.73 -14.49 -7.74
CA GLU A 149 8.92 -14.68 -9.17
C GLU A 149 7.96 -13.81 -10.01
N THR A 150 6.86 -13.35 -9.40
CA THR A 150 5.83 -12.56 -10.08
C THR A 150 5.84 -11.09 -9.68
N SER A 151 6.77 -10.67 -8.83
CA SER A 151 6.89 -9.29 -8.35
C SER A 151 8.32 -8.76 -8.47
N HIS A 152 8.45 -7.45 -8.58
CA HIS A 152 9.72 -6.73 -8.56
C HIS A 152 9.89 -6.06 -7.20
N HIS A 153 10.97 -6.44 -6.50
CA HIS A 153 11.25 -5.93 -5.16
C HIS A 153 12.00 -4.60 -5.24
N LEU A 154 11.51 -3.60 -4.50
CA LEU A 154 12.10 -2.27 -4.44
C LEU A 154 12.88 -2.01 -3.16
N MET A 155 12.41 -2.56 -2.04
CA MET A 155 12.97 -2.31 -0.72
C MET A 155 12.92 -3.57 0.13
N ALA A 156 13.88 -3.69 1.04
CA ALA A 156 13.95 -4.78 2.00
C ALA A 156 14.45 -4.28 3.36
N ALA A 157 14.23 -5.05 4.42
CA ALA A 157 14.80 -4.80 5.73
C ALA A 157 15.29 -6.10 6.36
N TYR A 158 16.39 -6.00 7.12
CA TYR A 158 16.94 -7.14 7.83
C TYR A 158 16.40 -7.20 9.26
N ASP A 159 15.80 -8.31 9.60
CA ASP A 159 15.34 -8.62 10.96
C ASP A 159 16.43 -9.29 11.78
N HIS A 160 17.09 -8.52 12.64
CA HIS A 160 18.12 -9.01 13.55
C HIS A 160 17.60 -10.03 14.58
N THR A 161 16.29 -10.09 14.81
CA THR A 161 15.69 -11.00 15.79
C THR A 161 15.55 -12.43 15.24
N LYS A 162 15.47 -12.56 13.90
CA LYS A 162 15.32 -13.84 13.19
C LYS A 162 16.48 -14.18 12.27
N ASP A 163 17.42 -13.26 12.06
CA ASP A 163 18.52 -13.42 11.10
C ASP A 163 18.00 -13.61 9.65
N GLU A 164 16.97 -12.84 9.28
CA GLU A 164 16.28 -12.96 8.00
C GLU A 164 16.08 -11.58 7.35
N THR A 165 16.09 -11.54 6.01
CA THR A 165 15.70 -10.35 5.24
C THR A 165 14.28 -10.49 4.73
N HIS A 166 13.48 -9.45 4.92
CA HIS A 166 12.10 -9.40 4.48
C HIS A 166 11.88 -8.29 3.46
N VAL A 167 11.01 -8.53 2.47
CA VAL A 167 10.63 -7.51 1.49
C VAL A 167 9.75 -6.47 2.17
N MET A 168 10.08 -5.19 1.94
CA MET A 168 9.31 -4.06 2.47
C MET A 168 8.48 -3.37 1.41
N ALA A 169 8.88 -3.43 0.15
CA ALA A 169 8.09 -2.90 -0.95
C ALA A 169 8.34 -3.68 -2.24
N PHE A 170 7.25 -3.91 -2.96
CA PHE A 170 7.30 -4.55 -4.28
C PHE A 170 6.15 -4.07 -5.16
N HIS A 171 6.29 -4.31 -6.45
CA HIS A 171 5.22 -4.04 -7.41
C HIS A 171 5.10 -5.18 -8.44
N HIS A 172 3.94 -5.21 -9.09
CA HIS A 172 3.69 -6.07 -10.25
C HIS A 172 2.51 -5.51 -11.07
N ASN A 173 2.18 -6.16 -12.17
CA ASN A 173 1.00 -5.85 -12.95
C ASN A 173 -0.12 -6.86 -12.66
N TYR A 174 -1.37 -6.38 -12.63
CA TYR A 174 -2.56 -7.21 -12.55
C TYR A 174 -3.52 -6.84 -13.68
N GLY A 175 -3.53 -7.64 -14.74
CA GLY A 175 -4.16 -7.23 -16.01
C GLY A 175 -3.47 -6.01 -16.61
N ALA A 176 -4.23 -4.95 -16.89
CA ALA A 176 -3.70 -3.67 -17.36
C ALA A 176 -3.34 -2.70 -16.23
N GLY A 177 -3.68 -3.02 -14.97
CA GLY A 177 -3.38 -2.21 -13.79
C GLY A 177 -1.99 -2.46 -13.21
N ARG A 178 -1.53 -1.50 -12.42
CA ARG A 178 -0.31 -1.62 -11.62
C ARG A 178 -0.67 -1.79 -10.16
N VAL A 179 0.00 -2.72 -9.50
CA VAL A 179 -0.12 -2.97 -8.05
C VAL A 179 1.21 -2.63 -7.41
N PHE A 180 1.16 -1.85 -6.34
CA PHE A 180 2.31 -1.58 -5.48
C PHE A 180 1.93 -1.85 -4.03
N TYR A 181 2.78 -2.55 -3.31
CA TYR A 181 2.62 -2.81 -1.88
C TYR A 181 3.80 -2.24 -1.10
N PHE A 182 3.48 -1.60 0.04
CA PHE A 182 4.46 -1.06 0.97
C PHE A 182 4.13 -1.50 2.40
N ALA A 183 5.06 -2.21 3.04
CA ALA A 183 4.83 -2.91 4.30
C ALA A 183 4.81 -2.02 5.54
N LEU A 184 5.35 -0.79 5.47
CA LEU A 184 5.37 0.16 6.57
C LEU A 184 4.03 0.87 6.74
N GLY A 185 3.75 1.37 7.97
CA GLY A 185 2.55 2.19 8.17
C GLY A 185 1.82 1.97 9.49
N HIS A 186 2.47 1.44 10.52
CA HIS A 186 1.83 1.08 11.79
C HIS A 186 1.21 2.29 12.49
N ASP A 187 1.94 3.41 12.60
CA ASP A 187 1.50 4.58 13.34
C ASP A 187 2.10 5.90 12.81
N LEU A 188 1.80 7.01 13.48
CA LEU A 188 2.28 8.34 13.11
C LEU A 188 3.81 8.45 13.08
N ALA A 189 4.55 7.68 13.89
CA ALA A 189 6.00 7.78 13.94
C ALA A 189 6.62 7.45 12.57
N VAL A 190 6.11 6.41 11.89
CA VAL A 190 6.56 6.09 10.55
C VAL A 190 5.93 6.99 9.48
N LEU A 191 4.66 7.40 9.64
CA LEU A 191 3.98 8.28 8.69
C LEU A 191 4.63 9.68 8.59
N GLU A 192 5.24 10.17 9.67
CA GLU A 192 5.97 11.44 9.70
C GLU A 192 7.37 11.36 9.07
N ASN A 193 7.88 10.16 8.78
CA ASN A 193 9.16 9.98 8.10
C ASN A 193 9.10 10.52 6.67
N LEU A 194 10.05 11.38 6.30
CA LEU A 194 10.04 12.05 4.99
C LEU A 194 10.22 11.08 3.81
N SER A 195 11.04 10.04 3.98
CA SER A 195 11.22 9.00 2.95
C SER A 195 9.93 8.20 2.77
N PHE A 196 9.23 7.86 3.88
CA PHE A 196 7.92 7.24 3.82
C PHE A 196 6.92 8.09 3.03
N GLN A 197 6.81 9.39 3.35
CA GLN A 197 5.88 10.30 2.66
C GLN A 197 6.19 10.42 1.17
N GLU A 198 7.47 10.47 0.81
CA GLU A 198 7.87 10.50 -0.60
C GLU A 198 7.51 9.21 -1.34
N ILE A 199 7.67 8.04 -0.70
CA ILE A 199 7.27 6.75 -1.25
C ILE A 199 5.75 6.67 -1.44
N ILE A 200 4.95 7.20 -0.52
CA ILE A 200 3.50 7.29 -0.66
C ILE A 200 3.12 8.11 -1.91
N ARG A 201 3.68 9.31 -2.07
CA ARG A 201 3.40 10.19 -3.22
C ARG A 201 3.80 9.54 -4.54
N ARG A 202 5.04 9.05 -4.62
CA ARG A 202 5.57 8.42 -5.83
C ARG A 202 4.86 7.12 -6.16
N GLY A 203 4.51 6.31 -5.16
CA GLY A 203 3.77 5.08 -5.34
C GLY A 203 2.39 5.33 -5.97
N VAL A 204 1.64 6.31 -5.45
CA VAL A 204 0.35 6.73 -6.03
C VAL A 204 0.51 7.22 -7.47
N MET A 205 1.50 8.09 -7.73
CA MET A 205 1.78 8.57 -9.08
C MET A 205 2.17 7.44 -10.04
N TRP A 206 2.98 6.47 -9.58
CA TRP A 206 3.44 5.35 -10.40
C TRP A 206 2.33 4.37 -10.73
N VAL A 207 1.51 3.94 -9.75
CA VAL A 207 0.37 3.04 -10.05
C VAL A 207 -0.68 3.75 -10.91
N GLY A 208 -0.81 5.07 -10.77
CA GLY A 208 -1.66 5.93 -11.61
C GLY A 208 -1.06 6.28 -12.97
N LYS A 209 0.11 5.71 -13.34
CA LYS A 209 0.79 5.90 -14.64
C LYS A 209 1.15 7.36 -14.95
N ARG A 210 1.56 8.10 -13.92
CA ARG A 210 2.01 9.50 -14.02
C ARG A 210 3.52 9.66 -13.74
N LEU A 211 4.21 8.56 -13.39
CA LEU A 211 5.66 8.41 -13.30
C LEU A 211 6.14 7.29 -14.22
#